data_9164e41301f78dce5ae34728823ad548
#
_entry.id   9164e41301f78dce5ae34728823ad548
#
_cell.length_a   1.000
_cell.length_b   1.000
_cell.length_c   1.000
_cell.angle_alpha   90.00
_cell.angle_beta   90.00
_cell.angle_gamma   90.00
#
_symmetry.space_group_name_H-M   'P 1'
#
loop_
_entity.id
_entity.type
_entity.pdbx_description
1 polymer ?
#
loop_
_entity_poly.entity_id
_entity_poly.type
_entity_poly.pdbx_seq_one_letter_code
_entity_poly.pdbx_strand_id
1 'polypeptide(L)'
;MKEEPMDRSKRDFLKKCLALSAGIMAIPCTNGIEDLFSSAQEPYRRLAMFQEETPRGIMCRICPNECVLKEGEISDCRNRIVHNSKLYTMAYGNPCSANVDPVEKKPLYHFYPGSRAYSIATAGCNLACLNCQNWTISQTSPDKTRNYELPPAKVVEESMRNNCRSIAYTYSEPNTFYEYALETAETARKSGVKNIFKSNGYINPEPLRKICSVLDAANIDLKSFNDSTYLKLTGGKLQPVLDSLKIYREMGVWLEITHLVVPTWTDNPDETGRMCKWLSENGFRDTPIHFSRFYPTHKLEQLPPTPVEILSNAAKIAVSEGLKYVYTGNVPGNEMADTKCPSCGATVVSRQGYRITAFNISGGKCTTCNKNVDGVWG
;
A
#
# COMPACT_ATOMS: atom_id res chain seq x y z
N MET A 1 24.02 -34.82 46.24
CA MET A 1 23.94 -33.54 45.55
C MET A 1 23.98 -32.47 46.63
N LYS A 2 25.07 -31.66 46.65
CA LYS A 2 25.29 -30.61 47.66
C LYS A 2 24.61 -29.34 47.14
N GLU A 3 23.71 -28.77 47.92
CA GLU A 3 23.12 -27.46 47.66
C GLU A 3 24.18 -26.38 47.89
N GLU A 4 24.40 -25.54 46.85
CA GLU A 4 25.25 -24.35 46.96
C GLU A 4 24.48 -23.25 47.74
N PRO A 5 25.16 -22.51 48.66
CA PRO A 5 24.52 -21.46 49.44
C PRO A 5 24.28 -20.21 48.58
N MET A 6 23.06 -19.73 48.60
CA MET A 6 22.58 -18.54 47.91
C MET A 6 23.34 -17.30 48.35
N ASP A 7 23.85 -16.53 47.34
CA ASP A 7 24.66 -15.31 47.51
C ASP A 7 24.00 -14.28 48.42
N ARG A 8 24.77 -13.69 49.33
CA ARG A 8 24.35 -12.65 50.31
C ARG A 8 23.67 -11.44 49.67
N SER A 9 24.05 -11.08 48.46
CA SER A 9 23.49 -9.96 47.68
C SER A 9 21.99 -10.16 47.32
N LYS A 10 21.61 -11.39 46.97
CA LYS A 10 20.20 -11.74 46.69
C LYS A 10 19.32 -11.76 47.94
N ARG A 11 19.90 -12.09 49.08
CA ARG A 11 19.20 -12.12 50.36
C ARG A 11 18.88 -10.71 50.89
N ASP A 12 19.80 -9.75 50.68
CA ASP A 12 19.59 -8.34 51.07
C ASP A 12 18.62 -7.60 50.15
N PHE A 13 18.59 -7.96 48.86
CA PHE A 13 17.57 -7.44 47.91
C PHE A 13 16.15 -7.89 48.29
N LEU A 14 15.98 -9.18 48.63
CA LEU A 14 14.66 -9.71 49.04
C LEU A 14 14.21 -9.12 50.40
N LYS A 15 15.11 -8.83 51.33
CA LYS A 15 14.77 -8.16 52.59
C LYS A 15 14.36 -6.68 52.38
N LYS A 16 14.94 -5.97 51.40
CA LYS A 16 14.53 -4.61 51.05
C LYS A 16 13.17 -4.55 50.36
N CYS A 17 12.84 -5.55 49.57
CA CYS A 17 11.49 -5.65 48.95
C CYS A 17 10.37 -5.97 49.96
N LEU A 18 10.68 -6.73 51.04
CA LEU A 18 9.73 -7.04 52.10
C LEU A 18 9.51 -5.90 53.12
N ALA A 19 10.48 -4.96 53.24
CA ALA A 19 10.35 -3.81 54.15
C ALA A 19 9.53 -2.64 53.57
N LEU A 20 9.22 -2.65 52.26
CA LEU A 20 8.43 -1.62 51.59
C LEU A 20 6.91 -1.93 51.58
N SER A 21 6.48 -3.06 52.14
CA SER A 21 5.06 -3.48 52.16
C SER A 21 4.32 -3.24 53.48
N ALA A 22 4.93 -2.55 54.47
CA ALA A 22 4.32 -2.30 55.79
C ALA A 22 4.11 -0.81 56.06
N GLY A 23 3.50 -0.09 55.14
CA GLY A 23 3.17 1.34 55.33
C GLY A 23 1.99 1.77 54.50
N ILE A 24 0.89 1.02 54.52
CA ILE A 24 -0.36 1.47 53.88
C ILE A 24 -1.22 2.16 54.93
N MET A 25 -1.14 3.49 55.00
CA MET A 25 -2.22 4.30 55.59
C MET A 25 -3.46 4.15 54.71
N ALA A 26 -4.57 3.74 55.33
CA ALA A 26 -5.88 3.67 54.70
C ALA A 26 -6.34 5.09 54.30
N ILE A 27 -6.31 5.38 53.01
CA ILE A 27 -7.04 6.49 52.39
C ILE A 27 -8.36 5.89 51.85
N PRO A 28 -9.53 6.54 52.10
CA PRO A 28 -10.80 5.99 51.65
C PRO A 28 -10.83 5.93 50.12
N CYS A 29 -10.93 4.74 49.56
CA CYS A 29 -11.17 4.51 48.13
C CYS A 29 -12.58 4.97 47.78
N THR A 30 -12.70 6.13 47.19
CA THR A 30 -13.84 6.52 46.38
C THR A 30 -13.35 7.00 45.02
N ASN A 31 -13.76 6.29 43.98
CA ASN A 31 -13.87 6.74 42.59
C ASN A 31 -12.62 7.36 41.92
N GLY A 32 -11.44 6.70 41.96
CA GLY A 32 -10.26 7.25 41.34
C GLY A 32 -9.35 6.25 40.60
N ILE A 33 -9.67 4.95 40.64
CA ILE A 33 -8.79 3.95 40.02
C ILE A 33 -9.22 3.62 38.58
N GLU A 34 -10.48 3.83 38.23
CA GLU A 34 -10.95 3.66 36.85
C GLU A 34 -10.40 4.76 35.91
N ASP A 35 -10.16 5.99 36.39
CA ASP A 35 -9.60 7.08 35.59
C ASP A 35 -8.09 6.98 35.36
N LEU A 36 -7.34 6.25 36.18
CA LEU A 36 -5.89 6.07 35.99
C LEU A 36 -5.54 5.03 34.89
N PHE A 37 -6.49 4.17 34.52
CA PHE A 37 -6.37 3.26 33.38
C PHE A 37 -7.07 3.76 32.12
N SER A 38 -7.88 4.81 32.19
CA SER A 38 -8.62 5.36 31.05
C SER A 38 -7.85 6.42 30.25
N SER A 39 -6.72 6.92 30.74
CA SER A 39 -5.94 7.99 30.07
C SER A 39 -4.67 7.52 29.34
N ALA A 40 -4.33 6.25 29.37
CA ALA A 40 -3.39 5.70 28.40
C ALA A 40 -4.14 5.52 27.06
N GLN A 41 -4.45 6.61 26.36
CA GLN A 41 -4.74 6.55 24.93
C GLN A 41 -3.60 5.74 24.33
N GLU A 42 -3.95 4.56 23.76
CA GLU A 42 -2.94 3.83 23.01
C GLU A 42 -2.34 4.81 22.01
N PRO A 43 -1.02 5.04 22.01
CA PRO A 43 -0.40 6.19 21.34
C PRO A 43 -0.66 6.22 19.83
N TYR A 44 -1.19 5.13 19.27
CA TYR A 44 -1.44 4.92 17.85
C TYR A 44 -2.91 5.00 17.44
N ARG A 45 -3.83 5.35 18.34
CA ARG A 45 -5.24 5.55 18.01
C ARG A 45 -5.52 7.00 17.63
N ARG A 46 -6.18 7.20 16.48
CA ARG A 46 -6.66 8.49 16.02
C ARG A 46 -8.13 8.39 15.66
N LEU A 47 -8.88 9.47 15.87
CA LEU A 47 -10.26 9.55 15.39
C LEU A 47 -10.27 9.33 13.88
N ALA A 48 -11.06 8.36 13.42
CA ALA A 48 -11.14 8.02 12.01
C ALA A 48 -11.92 9.08 11.23
N MET A 49 -11.44 9.39 10.04
CA MET A 49 -12.16 10.19 9.07
C MET A 49 -13.24 9.35 8.36
N PHE A 50 -14.18 10.04 7.71
CA PHE A 50 -15.23 9.39 6.89
C PHE A 50 -15.99 8.31 7.67
N GLN A 51 -16.50 8.66 8.83
CA GLN A 51 -17.41 7.84 9.61
C GLN A 51 -18.82 8.44 9.61
N GLU A 52 -19.82 7.58 9.70
CA GLU A 52 -21.23 7.92 9.69
C GLU A 52 -21.96 7.14 10.78
N GLU A 53 -22.77 7.82 11.58
CA GLU A 53 -23.63 7.16 12.57
C GLU A 53 -24.83 6.55 11.86
N THR A 54 -25.14 5.29 12.18
CA THR A 54 -26.30 4.58 11.65
C THR A 54 -27.06 3.92 12.80
N PRO A 55 -28.32 3.53 12.60
CA PRO A 55 -29.09 2.80 13.63
C PRO A 55 -28.47 1.46 14.06
N ARG A 56 -27.53 0.91 13.27
CA ARG A 56 -26.86 -0.37 13.51
C ARG A 56 -25.46 -0.24 14.12
N GLY A 57 -24.90 0.97 14.17
CA GLY A 57 -23.54 1.23 14.64
C GLY A 57 -22.84 2.32 13.81
N ILE A 58 -21.53 2.46 13.95
CA ILE A 58 -20.74 3.43 13.21
C ILE A 58 -20.25 2.80 11.89
N MET A 59 -20.61 3.43 10.78
CA MET A 59 -20.21 3.00 9.43
C MET A 59 -18.89 3.66 9.04
N CYS A 60 -17.93 2.88 8.54
CA CYS A 60 -16.71 3.38 7.91
C CYS A 60 -16.95 3.60 6.41
N ARG A 61 -16.71 4.83 5.91
CA ARG A 61 -16.95 5.24 4.52
C ARG A 61 -15.68 5.29 3.66
N ILE A 62 -14.55 4.76 4.15
CA ILE A 62 -13.28 4.81 3.40
C ILE A 62 -13.33 3.93 2.14
N CYS A 63 -13.86 2.72 2.24
CA CYS A 63 -13.87 1.77 1.13
C CYS A 63 -15.24 1.13 0.94
N PRO A 64 -15.49 0.47 -0.20
CA PRO A 64 -16.80 -0.11 -0.52
C PRO A 64 -17.25 -1.29 0.38
N ASN A 65 -16.43 -1.74 1.34
CA ASN A 65 -16.89 -2.69 2.35
C ASN A 65 -17.88 -2.03 3.32
N GLU A 66 -17.76 -0.72 3.57
CA GLU A 66 -18.68 0.07 4.40
C GLU A 66 -19.05 -0.63 5.72
N CYS A 67 -18.02 -1.13 6.41
CA CYS A 67 -18.18 -1.88 7.65
C CYS A 67 -18.99 -1.06 8.66
N VAL A 68 -20.10 -1.62 9.16
CA VAL A 68 -20.91 -1.07 10.27
C VAL A 68 -20.52 -1.77 11.55
N LEU A 69 -19.95 -1.03 12.49
CA LEU A 69 -19.31 -1.57 13.68
C LEU A 69 -19.99 -1.06 14.95
N LYS A 70 -20.13 -1.93 15.93
CA LYS A 70 -20.57 -1.62 17.30
C LYS A 70 -19.37 -1.39 18.21
N GLU A 71 -19.62 -0.99 19.45
CA GLU A 71 -18.59 -0.79 20.48
C GLU A 71 -17.67 -2.01 20.58
N GLY A 72 -16.35 -1.80 20.47
CA GLY A 72 -15.32 -2.82 20.54
C GLY A 72 -15.13 -3.67 19.28
N GLU A 73 -16.01 -3.56 18.26
CA GLU A 73 -15.86 -4.32 17.02
C GLU A 73 -14.77 -3.76 16.13
N ILE A 74 -14.03 -4.67 15.47
CA ILE A 74 -12.94 -4.36 14.54
C ILE A 74 -13.42 -4.60 13.10
N SER A 75 -13.07 -3.69 12.20
CA SER A 75 -13.41 -3.75 10.76
C SER A 75 -12.74 -4.92 10.02
N ASP A 76 -13.25 -5.27 8.84
CA ASP A 76 -12.69 -6.28 7.94
C ASP A 76 -11.22 -6.00 7.58
N CYS A 77 -10.85 -4.73 7.43
CA CYS A 77 -9.47 -4.33 7.18
C CYS A 77 -8.55 -4.46 8.40
N ARG A 78 -9.08 -4.70 9.60
CA ARG A 78 -8.38 -4.92 10.88
C ARG A 78 -7.73 -3.66 11.46
N ASN A 79 -8.01 -2.48 10.89
CA ASN A 79 -7.39 -1.21 11.26
C ASN A 79 -8.36 -0.20 11.89
N ARG A 80 -9.65 -0.53 11.99
CA ARG A 80 -10.68 0.34 12.55
C ARG A 80 -11.36 -0.35 13.74
N ILE A 81 -11.63 0.43 14.78
CA ILE A 81 -12.35 -0.02 15.99
C ILE A 81 -13.30 1.08 16.45
N VAL A 82 -14.46 0.70 16.97
CA VAL A 82 -15.37 1.63 17.64
C VAL A 82 -15.03 1.69 19.13
N HIS A 83 -14.90 2.89 19.66
CA HIS A 83 -14.73 3.17 21.08
C HIS A 83 -15.46 4.45 21.47
N ASN A 84 -16.26 4.41 22.56
CA ASN A 84 -17.09 5.54 22.99
C ASN A 84 -17.95 6.12 21.86
N SER A 85 -18.63 5.24 21.11
CA SER A 85 -19.49 5.59 19.98
C SER A 85 -18.81 6.37 18.86
N LYS A 86 -17.49 6.23 18.70
CA LYS A 86 -16.71 6.84 17.62
C LYS A 86 -15.79 5.80 16.99
N LEU A 87 -15.56 5.95 15.70
CA LEU A 87 -14.61 5.11 14.96
C LEU A 87 -13.19 5.68 15.10
N TYR A 88 -12.25 4.80 15.41
CA TYR A 88 -10.81 5.14 15.49
C TYR A 88 -10.01 4.27 14.52
N THR A 89 -8.91 4.82 13.97
CA THR A 89 -7.87 4.01 13.34
C THR A 89 -6.89 3.51 14.41
N MET A 90 -6.44 2.26 14.26
CA MET A 90 -5.36 1.65 15.07
C MET A 90 -4.01 1.71 14.33
N ALA A 91 -4.01 2.23 13.11
CA ALA A 91 -2.87 2.26 12.20
C ALA A 91 -2.42 3.71 11.98
N TYR A 92 -1.82 4.33 13.01
CA TYR A 92 -1.34 5.70 12.96
C TYR A 92 0.01 5.84 13.66
N GLY A 93 1.06 6.18 12.88
CA GLY A 93 2.41 6.36 13.42
C GLY A 93 3.11 5.06 13.83
N ASN A 94 2.54 3.91 13.52
CA ASN A 94 3.01 2.58 13.93
C ASN A 94 3.20 1.61 12.73
N PRO A 95 3.96 1.99 11.68
CA PRO A 95 4.18 1.09 10.56
C PRO A 95 4.91 -0.18 11.00
N CYS A 96 4.52 -1.32 10.42
CA CYS A 96 5.21 -2.60 10.60
C CYS A 96 6.33 -2.82 9.58
N SER A 97 6.45 -1.94 8.59
CA SER A 97 7.53 -1.97 7.59
C SER A 97 7.92 -0.54 7.21
N ALA A 98 9.24 -0.30 7.18
CA ALA A 98 9.85 0.95 6.71
C ALA A 98 11.16 0.61 5.99
N ASN A 99 11.27 0.93 4.68
CA ASN A 99 12.40 0.56 3.84
C ASN A 99 12.71 1.65 2.82
N VAL A 100 13.93 1.65 2.31
CA VAL A 100 14.31 2.43 1.12
C VAL A 100 14.31 1.50 -0.08
N ASP A 101 13.47 1.80 -1.07
CA ASP A 101 13.33 1.02 -2.30
C ASP A 101 13.58 1.88 -3.54
N PRO A 102 13.98 1.30 -4.68
CA PRO A 102 13.86 1.96 -5.97
C PRO A 102 12.38 2.18 -6.32
N VAL A 103 12.08 3.28 -7.01
CA VAL A 103 10.70 3.62 -7.42
C VAL A 103 10.13 2.55 -8.35
N GLU A 104 10.95 1.89 -9.15
CA GLU A 104 10.59 0.78 -10.03
C GLU A 104 9.98 -0.42 -9.30
N LYS A 105 10.31 -0.61 -8.02
CA LYS A 105 9.70 -1.66 -7.18
C LYS A 105 8.22 -1.37 -6.85
N LYS A 106 7.76 -0.13 -7.10
CA LYS A 106 6.36 0.27 -6.97
C LYS A 106 5.58 0.15 -8.28
N PRO A 107 6.04 -0.60 -9.24
CA PRO A 107 5.99 -0.52 -10.70
C PRO A 107 5.62 0.88 -11.22
N LEU A 108 6.47 1.87 -10.89
CA LEU A 108 6.41 3.22 -11.43
C LEU A 108 7.63 3.43 -12.33
N TYR A 109 7.43 3.21 -13.63
CA TYR A 109 8.49 3.25 -14.63
C TYR A 109 8.61 4.62 -15.31
N HIS A 110 7.54 5.40 -15.27
CA HIS A 110 7.47 6.73 -15.86
C HIS A 110 7.37 7.85 -14.81
N PHE A 111 7.71 7.56 -13.56
CA PHE A 111 7.71 8.54 -12.48
C PHE A 111 9.07 8.58 -11.81
N TYR A 112 9.89 9.58 -12.16
CA TYR A 112 11.27 9.76 -11.66
C TYR A 112 12.11 8.47 -11.67
N PRO A 113 12.32 7.83 -12.83
CA PRO A 113 13.03 6.56 -12.93
C PRO A 113 14.41 6.61 -12.26
N GLY A 114 14.78 5.53 -11.56
CA GLY A 114 16.04 5.42 -10.83
C GLY A 114 16.06 6.15 -9.49
N SER A 115 14.98 6.84 -9.10
CA SER A 115 14.91 7.50 -7.80
C SER A 115 14.61 6.52 -6.66
N ARG A 116 14.92 6.96 -5.43
CA ARG A 116 14.64 6.22 -4.20
C ARG A 116 13.31 6.66 -3.61
N ALA A 117 12.56 5.71 -3.07
CA ALA A 117 11.32 5.94 -2.33
C ALA A 117 11.47 5.40 -0.90
N TYR A 118 11.09 6.20 0.10
CA TYR A 118 10.95 5.72 1.47
C TYR A 118 9.58 5.05 1.62
N SER A 119 9.59 3.74 1.77
CA SER A 119 8.39 2.89 1.70
C SER A 119 7.90 2.53 3.09
N ILE A 120 6.64 2.81 3.40
CA ILE A 120 6.01 2.47 4.68
C ILE A 120 4.75 1.64 4.49
N ALA A 121 4.49 0.75 5.45
CA ALA A 121 3.25 0.00 5.58
C ALA A 121 2.86 -0.17 7.04
N THR A 122 1.56 -0.10 7.32
CA THR A 122 0.99 -0.65 8.55
C THR A 122 0.43 -2.05 8.29
N ALA A 123 0.03 -2.77 9.33
CA ALA A 123 -0.74 -4.00 9.14
C ALA A 123 -2.14 -3.70 8.56
N GLY A 124 -2.79 -4.73 8.00
CA GLY A 124 -4.17 -4.68 7.52
C GLY A 124 -4.33 -4.40 6.02
N CYS A 125 -5.47 -4.86 5.49
CA CYS A 125 -5.91 -4.64 4.10
C CYS A 125 -7.43 -4.80 4.03
N ASN A 126 -8.08 -4.02 3.18
CA ASN A 126 -9.52 -4.08 2.92
C ASN A 126 -9.93 -5.18 1.91
N LEU A 127 -8.97 -5.91 1.37
CA LEU A 127 -9.18 -7.12 0.56
C LEU A 127 -8.54 -8.35 1.22
N ALA A 128 -8.96 -9.54 0.78
CA ALA A 128 -8.50 -10.84 1.30
C ALA A 128 -7.95 -11.73 0.16
N CYS A 129 -7.09 -11.16 -0.68
CA CYS A 129 -6.59 -11.83 -1.89
C CYS A 129 -5.93 -13.17 -1.60
N LEU A 130 -6.36 -14.22 -2.31
CA LEU A 130 -5.81 -15.58 -2.16
C LEU A 130 -4.34 -15.68 -2.55
N ASN A 131 -3.87 -14.78 -3.42
CA ASN A 131 -2.50 -14.69 -3.94
C ASN A 131 -1.67 -13.57 -3.28
N CYS A 132 -1.99 -13.16 -2.05
CA CYS A 132 -1.33 -12.02 -1.42
C CYS A 132 0.12 -12.33 -1.06
N GLN A 133 1.08 -11.61 -1.65
CA GLN A 133 2.52 -11.74 -1.34
C GLN A 133 2.87 -11.24 0.06
N ASN A 134 2.14 -10.22 0.53
CA ASN A 134 2.35 -9.59 1.84
C ASN A 134 1.31 -10.03 2.88
N TRP A 135 0.78 -11.25 2.76
CA TRP A 135 -0.31 -11.74 3.62
C TRP A 135 0.03 -11.67 5.11
N THR A 136 1.29 -11.83 5.48
CA THR A 136 1.76 -11.81 6.86
C THR A 136 1.52 -10.46 7.56
N ILE A 137 1.50 -9.36 6.81
CA ILE A 137 1.20 -8.03 7.33
C ILE A 137 -0.18 -7.52 6.88
N SER A 138 -0.69 -7.95 5.73
CA SER A 138 -1.97 -7.46 5.21
C SER A 138 -3.18 -8.19 5.78
N GLN A 139 -3.02 -9.44 6.26
CA GLN A 139 -4.12 -10.25 6.81
C GLN A 139 -4.08 -10.33 8.34
N THR A 140 -3.53 -9.31 8.98
CA THR A 140 -3.42 -9.20 10.43
C THR A 140 -3.70 -7.76 10.89
N SER A 141 -3.82 -7.54 12.20
CA SER A 141 -4.05 -6.22 12.81
C SER A 141 -2.76 -5.62 13.38
N PRO A 142 -2.70 -4.29 13.59
CA PRO A 142 -1.50 -3.61 14.08
C PRO A 142 -1.01 -4.08 15.47
N ASP A 143 -1.91 -4.55 16.33
CA ASP A 143 -1.58 -5.11 17.65
C ASP A 143 -0.86 -6.47 17.58
N LYS A 144 -0.91 -7.14 16.41
CA LYS A 144 -0.29 -8.45 16.18
C LYS A 144 1.00 -8.38 15.36
N THR A 145 1.48 -7.18 15.05
CA THR A 145 2.73 -6.97 14.32
C THR A 145 3.76 -6.26 15.17
N ARG A 146 5.04 -6.45 14.85
CA ARG A 146 6.10 -5.61 15.39
C ARG A 146 6.12 -4.30 14.64
N ASN A 147 5.89 -3.20 15.34
CA ASN A 147 5.75 -1.88 14.74
C ASN A 147 6.90 -0.96 15.18
N TYR A 148 7.16 0.04 14.32
CA TYR A 148 8.06 1.15 14.62
C TYR A 148 7.25 2.33 15.16
N GLU A 149 7.82 3.13 16.06
CA GLU A 149 7.29 4.44 16.37
C GLU A 149 7.78 5.43 15.32
N LEU A 150 6.91 5.77 14.38
CA LEU A 150 7.27 6.59 13.22
C LEU A 150 6.12 7.56 12.86
N PRO A 151 5.95 8.65 13.64
CA PRO A 151 4.91 9.65 13.36
C PRO A 151 5.18 10.35 12.02
N PRO A 152 4.17 11.03 11.41
CA PRO A 152 4.26 11.65 10.09
C PRO A 152 5.50 12.50 9.85
N ALA A 153 5.85 13.39 10.76
CA ALA A 153 7.04 14.24 10.64
C ALA A 153 8.33 13.43 10.55
N LYS A 154 8.43 12.34 11.32
CA LYS A 154 9.61 11.46 11.32
C LYS A 154 9.73 10.64 10.04
N VAL A 155 8.61 10.25 9.41
CA VAL A 155 8.64 9.61 8.08
C VAL A 155 9.28 10.54 7.06
N VAL A 156 8.90 11.82 7.08
CA VAL A 156 9.45 12.83 6.16
C VAL A 156 10.94 13.07 6.44
N GLU A 157 11.33 13.22 7.70
CA GLU A 157 12.74 13.37 8.11
C GLU A 157 13.57 12.17 7.62
N GLU A 158 13.12 10.95 7.86
CA GLU A 158 13.80 9.72 7.43
C GLU A 158 13.89 9.63 5.90
N SER A 159 12.85 10.04 5.17
CA SER A 159 12.88 10.06 3.72
C SER A 159 13.96 11.01 3.18
N MET A 160 14.06 12.20 3.76
CA MET A 160 15.05 13.22 3.39
C MET A 160 16.47 12.77 3.77
N ARG A 161 16.67 12.25 4.98
CA ARG A 161 17.96 11.71 5.46
C ARG A 161 18.49 10.60 4.54
N ASN A 162 17.61 9.80 3.98
CA ASN A 162 17.95 8.71 3.07
C ASN A 162 18.00 9.15 1.60
N ASN A 163 17.93 10.44 1.28
CA ASN A 163 17.89 10.99 -0.08
C ASN A 163 16.79 10.34 -0.95
N CYS A 164 15.63 10.09 -0.36
CA CYS A 164 14.46 9.60 -1.09
C CYS A 164 13.72 10.76 -1.74
N ARG A 165 13.45 10.66 -3.04
CA ARG A 165 12.67 11.66 -3.77
C ARG A 165 11.20 11.61 -3.41
N SER A 166 10.74 10.45 -2.92
CA SER A 166 9.34 10.21 -2.60
C SER A 166 9.16 9.35 -1.35
N ILE A 167 7.97 9.44 -0.77
CA ILE A 167 7.44 8.50 0.21
C ILE A 167 6.43 7.62 -0.50
N ALA A 168 6.58 6.28 -0.36
CA ALA A 168 5.66 5.31 -0.91
C ALA A 168 4.85 4.64 0.19
N TYR A 169 3.53 4.81 0.15
CA TYR A 169 2.56 4.11 0.99
C TYR A 169 2.21 2.80 0.28
N THR A 170 2.66 1.66 0.83
CA THR A 170 2.77 0.41 0.03
C THR A 170 2.75 -0.86 0.87
N TYR A 171 3.07 -2.00 0.27
CA TYR A 171 3.16 -3.38 0.78
C TYR A 171 1.82 -3.95 1.26
N SER A 172 1.18 -3.35 2.27
CA SER A 172 -0.23 -3.55 2.62
C SER A 172 -1.12 -2.57 1.84
N GLU A 173 -2.28 -2.23 2.34
CA GLU A 173 -3.19 -1.32 1.63
C GLU A 173 -3.19 0.08 2.28
N PRO A 174 -2.72 1.14 1.60
CA PRO A 174 -2.64 2.49 2.17
C PRO A 174 -3.99 3.09 2.57
N ASN A 175 -5.08 2.69 1.92
CA ASN A 175 -6.42 3.15 2.26
C ASN A 175 -6.85 2.73 3.68
N THR A 176 -6.22 1.70 4.26
CA THR A 176 -6.55 1.21 5.61
C THR A 176 -5.84 1.97 6.73
N PHE A 177 -4.77 2.70 6.41
CA PHE A 177 -4.10 3.64 7.31
C PHE A 177 -4.21 5.09 6.80
N TYR A 178 -5.40 5.43 6.36
CA TYR A 178 -5.73 6.64 5.61
C TYR A 178 -5.28 7.92 6.31
N GLU A 179 -5.59 8.11 7.59
CA GLU A 179 -5.26 9.30 8.36
C GLU A 179 -3.75 9.49 8.48
N TYR A 180 -3.02 8.39 8.69
CA TYR A 180 -1.57 8.40 8.76
C TYR A 180 -0.94 8.74 7.41
N ALA A 181 -1.45 8.14 6.33
CA ALA A 181 -1.00 8.42 4.97
C ALA A 181 -1.27 9.88 4.57
N LEU A 182 -2.48 10.39 4.87
CA LEU A 182 -2.87 11.75 4.53
C LEU A 182 -1.97 12.80 5.23
N GLU A 183 -1.83 12.71 6.57
CA GLU A 183 -1.02 13.65 7.34
C GLU A 183 0.46 13.59 6.97
N THR A 184 0.97 12.37 6.71
CA THR A 184 2.34 12.19 6.22
C THR A 184 2.52 12.84 4.84
N ALA A 185 1.55 12.66 3.93
CA ALA A 185 1.62 13.21 2.58
C ALA A 185 1.52 14.75 2.59
N GLU A 186 0.67 15.33 3.43
CA GLU A 186 0.59 16.77 3.62
C GLU A 186 1.91 17.35 4.15
N THR A 187 2.56 16.66 5.09
CA THR A 187 3.85 17.06 5.66
C THR A 187 4.98 16.91 4.62
N ALA A 188 5.01 15.80 3.89
CA ALA A 188 5.98 15.54 2.82
C ALA A 188 5.93 16.62 1.73
N ARG A 189 4.72 17.01 1.33
CA ARG A 189 4.50 18.05 0.31
C ARG A 189 5.06 19.40 0.70
N LYS A 190 4.93 19.80 1.97
CA LYS A 190 5.53 21.04 2.52
C LYS A 190 7.05 21.01 2.46
N SER A 191 7.65 19.81 2.52
CA SER A 191 9.11 19.58 2.45
C SER A 191 9.61 19.28 1.03
N GLY A 192 8.75 19.35 -0.01
CA GLY A 192 9.12 19.07 -1.39
C GLY A 192 9.30 17.58 -1.72
N VAL A 193 8.97 16.67 -0.80
CA VAL A 193 9.03 15.22 -1.00
C VAL A 193 7.74 14.76 -1.69
N LYS A 194 7.87 13.90 -2.72
CA LYS A 194 6.76 13.38 -3.51
C LYS A 194 6.02 12.25 -2.80
N ASN A 195 4.74 12.08 -3.10
CA ASN A 195 3.88 11.06 -2.48
C ASN A 195 3.40 10.04 -3.50
N ILE A 196 3.61 8.77 -3.22
CA ILE A 196 3.28 7.64 -4.09
C ILE A 196 2.35 6.67 -3.37
N PHE A 197 1.22 6.32 -4.00
CA PHE A 197 0.39 5.19 -3.57
C PHE A 197 0.69 3.95 -4.42
N LYS A 198 0.96 2.82 -3.76
CA LYS A 198 0.84 1.48 -4.35
C LYS A 198 -0.34 0.81 -3.68
N SER A 199 -1.49 0.75 -4.38
CA SER A 199 -2.79 0.43 -3.81
C SER A 199 -3.57 -0.56 -4.67
N ASN A 200 -4.54 -1.23 -4.06
CA ASN A 200 -5.52 -2.05 -4.75
C ASN A 200 -6.66 -1.21 -5.38
N GLY A 201 -6.70 0.09 -5.17
CA GLY A 201 -7.69 1.00 -5.71
C GLY A 201 -9.12 0.81 -5.17
N TYR A 202 -9.33 -0.04 -4.15
CA TYR A 202 -10.65 -0.31 -3.58
C TYR A 202 -10.99 0.71 -2.49
N ILE A 203 -11.39 1.90 -2.92
CA ILE A 203 -11.66 3.09 -2.10
C ILE A 203 -12.89 3.82 -2.63
N ASN A 204 -13.66 4.45 -1.73
CA ASN A 204 -14.82 5.26 -2.10
C ASN A 204 -14.39 6.60 -2.74
N PRO A 205 -15.22 7.21 -3.60
CA PRO A 205 -14.86 8.41 -4.36
C PRO A 205 -14.43 9.61 -3.49
N GLU A 206 -15.14 9.89 -2.40
CA GLU A 206 -14.87 11.07 -1.56
C GLU A 206 -13.50 10.99 -0.86
N PRO A 207 -13.16 9.93 -0.10
CA PRO A 207 -11.82 9.79 0.46
C PRO A 207 -10.74 9.72 -0.61
N LEU A 208 -11.02 9.12 -1.79
CA LEU A 208 -10.07 9.11 -2.89
C LEU A 208 -9.75 10.51 -3.40
N ARG A 209 -10.75 11.34 -3.67
CA ARG A 209 -10.53 12.73 -4.11
C ARG A 209 -9.72 13.53 -3.10
N LYS A 210 -9.98 13.32 -1.80
CA LYS A 210 -9.24 13.99 -0.75
C LYS A 210 -7.76 13.57 -0.73
N ILE A 211 -7.46 12.26 -0.77
CA ILE A 211 -6.05 11.83 -0.75
C ILE A 211 -5.33 12.19 -2.06
N CYS A 212 -6.00 12.16 -3.21
CA CYS A 212 -5.42 12.57 -4.50
C CYS A 212 -4.94 14.03 -4.50
N SER A 213 -5.51 14.92 -3.67
CA SER A 213 -5.05 16.31 -3.57
C SER A 213 -3.60 16.45 -3.06
N VAL A 214 -3.05 15.42 -2.46
CA VAL A 214 -1.67 15.39 -1.91
C VAL A 214 -0.78 14.33 -2.55
N LEU A 215 -1.33 13.48 -3.44
CA LEU A 215 -0.56 12.47 -4.18
C LEU A 215 0.06 13.06 -5.45
N ASP A 216 1.26 12.59 -5.81
CA ASP A 216 1.94 12.89 -7.07
C ASP A 216 1.82 11.72 -8.05
N ALA A 217 1.86 10.47 -7.57
CA ALA A 217 1.73 9.27 -8.41
C ALA A 217 1.01 8.14 -7.69
N ALA A 218 0.44 7.23 -8.48
CA ALA A 218 -0.14 6.00 -8.00
C ALA A 218 0.18 4.83 -8.95
N ASN A 219 0.41 3.65 -8.40
CA ASN A 219 0.31 2.40 -9.13
C ASN A 219 -0.83 1.58 -8.55
N ILE A 220 -1.82 1.26 -9.38
CA ILE A 220 -3.05 0.59 -8.96
C ILE A 220 -3.10 -0.84 -9.50
N ASP A 221 -3.39 -1.79 -8.60
CA ASP A 221 -3.59 -3.18 -8.95
C ASP A 221 -5.00 -3.41 -9.51
N LEU A 222 -5.12 -3.59 -10.82
CA LEU A 222 -6.33 -4.12 -11.46
C LEU A 222 -6.24 -5.65 -11.47
N LYS A 223 -6.82 -6.27 -10.44
CA LYS A 223 -6.54 -7.68 -10.10
C LYS A 223 -7.23 -8.72 -10.98
N SER A 224 -8.33 -8.37 -11.64
CA SER A 224 -9.05 -9.15 -12.66
C SER A 224 -9.97 -8.22 -13.44
N PHE A 225 -10.43 -8.63 -14.61
CA PHE A 225 -11.45 -7.91 -15.38
C PHE A 225 -12.76 -8.72 -15.51
N ASN A 226 -13.01 -9.57 -14.53
CA ASN A 226 -14.22 -10.39 -14.40
C ASN A 226 -14.74 -10.28 -12.96
N ASP A 227 -16.02 -9.88 -12.78
CA ASP A 227 -16.62 -9.66 -11.46
C ASP A 227 -16.58 -10.91 -10.57
N SER A 228 -16.90 -12.08 -11.12
CA SER A 228 -16.91 -13.34 -10.37
C SER A 228 -15.49 -13.71 -9.91
N THR A 229 -14.51 -13.59 -10.81
CA THR A 229 -13.10 -13.84 -10.50
C THR A 229 -12.58 -12.81 -9.49
N TYR A 230 -12.92 -11.52 -9.68
CA TYR A 230 -12.51 -10.46 -8.78
C TYR A 230 -12.99 -10.74 -7.35
N LEU A 231 -14.28 -11.06 -7.20
CA LEU A 231 -14.87 -11.39 -5.91
C LEU A 231 -14.22 -12.63 -5.27
N LYS A 232 -14.07 -13.72 -6.01
CA LYS A 232 -13.51 -14.98 -5.49
C LYS A 232 -12.03 -14.87 -5.14
N LEU A 233 -11.26 -14.13 -5.96
CA LEU A 233 -9.81 -13.99 -5.78
C LEU A 233 -9.46 -13.00 -4.67
N THR A 234 -10.26 -11.94 -4.48
CA THR A 234 -9.89 -10.79 -3.65
C THR A 234 -10.86 -10.48 -2.51
N GLY A 235 -12.10 -10.94 -2.59
CA GLY A 235 -13.20 -10.55 -1.70
C GLY A 235 -13.83 -9.19 -2.01
N GLY A 236 -13.32 -8.47 -3.04
CA GLY A 236 -13.83 -7.15 -3.45
C GLY A 236 -14.63 -7.19 -4.75
N LYS A 237 -15.01 -6.01 -5.25
CA LYS A 237 -15.76 -5.80 -6.50
C LYS A 237 -14.89 -5.06 -7.51
N LEU A 238 -15.05 -5.37 -8.81
CA LEU A 238 -14.29 -4.74 -9.89
C LEU A 238 -14.66 -3.26 -10.08
N GLN A 239 -15.95 -2.94 -10.14
CA GLN A 239 -16.42 -1.60 -10.54
C GLN A 239 -15.83 -0.45 -9.69
N PRO A 240 -15.75 -0.54 -8.33
CA PRO A 240 -15.13 0.52 -7.55
C PRO A 240 -13.67 0.81 -7.93
N VAL A 241 -12.93 -0.20 -8.39
CA VAL A 241 -11.54 -0.03 -8.83
C VAL A 241 -11.49 0.67 -10.18
N LEU A 242 -12.37 0.33 -11.12
CA LEU A 242 -12.49 1.02 -12.40
C LEU A 242 -12.86 2.51 -12.21
N ASP A 243 -13.76 2.80 -11.26
CA ASP A 243 -14.13 4.18 -10.92
C ASP A 243 -12.96 4.92 -10.27
N SER A 244 -12.18 4.26 -9.41
CA SER A 244 -11.00 4.86 -8.81
C SER A 244 -9.93 5.22 -9.84
N LEU A 245 -9.69 4.38 -10.86
CA LEU A 245 -8.76 4.69 -11.95
C LEU A 245 -9.14 6.01 -12.66
N LYS A 246 -10.45 6.20 -12.94
CA LYS A 246 -10.96 7.44 -13.55
C LYS A 246 -10.71 8.65 -12.65
N ILE A 247 -10.95 8.53 -11.35
CA ILE A 247 -10.74 9.61 -10.37
C ILE A 247 -9.24 9.96 -10.26
N TYR A 248 -8.32 8.99 -10.18
CA TYR A 248 -6.87 9.27 -10.18
C TYR A 248 -6.46 10.12 -11.39
N ARG A 249 -6.94 9.75 -12.57
CA ARG A 249 -6.67 10.50 -13.80
C ARG A 249 -7.30 11.89 -13.79
N GLU A 250 -8.57 12.00 -13.40
CA GLU A 250 -9.30 13.26 -13.29
C GLU A 250 -8.60 14.24 -12.34
N MET A 251 -8.05 13.72 -11.25
CA MET A 251 -7.30 14.50 -10.24
C MET A 251 -5.87 14.84 -10.65
N GLY A 252 -5.41 14.40 -11.83
CA GLY A 252 -4.07 14.70 -12.34
C GLY A 252 -2.93 13.96 -11.65
N VAL A 253 -3.23 12.89 -10.90
CA VAL A 253 -2.21 12.01 -10.31
C VAL A 253 -1.59 11.16 -11.41
N TRP A 254 -0.22 11.11 -11.50
CA TRP A 254 0.43 10.20 -12.43
C TRP A 254 0.03 8.76 -12.11
N LEU A 255 -0.53 8.06 -13.09
CA LEU A 255 -1.07 6.71 -12.88
C LEU A 255 -0.32 5.68 -13.71
N GLU A 256 0.05 4.57 -13.07
CA GLU A 256 0.44 3.32 -13.73
C GLU A 256 -0.43 2.17 -13.19
N ILE A 257 -0.68 1.15 -14.00
CA ILE A 257 -1.58 0.05 -13.65
C ILE A 257 -0.79 -1.26 -13.62
N THR A 258 -1.01 -2.07 -12.60
CA THR A 258 -0.43 -3.42 -12.50
C THR A 258 -1.54 -4.46 -12.60
N HIS A 259 -1.34 -5.46 -13.46
CA HIS A 259 -2.16 -6.66 -13.53
C HIS A 259 -1.28 -7.88 -13.24
N LEU A 260 -1.53 -8.55 -12.12
CA LEU A 260 -0.86 -9.81 -11.79
C LEU A 260 -1.55 -10.94 -12.54
N VAL A 261 -0.80 -11.60 -13.43
CA VAL A 261 -1.31 -12.72 -14.22
C VAL A 261 -1.16 -13.99 -13.39
N VAL A 262 -2.27 -14.54 -12.92
CA VAL A 262 -2.34 -15.73 -12.06
C VAL A 262 -2.88 -16.90 -12.87
N PRO A 263 -2.16 -18.03 -12.98
CA PRO A 263 -2.61 -19.20 -13.73
C PRO A 263 -4.01 -19.66 -13.31
N THR A 264 -4.88 -19.95 -14.27
CA THR A 264 -6.27 -20.40 -14.11
C THR A 264 -7.23 -19.36 -13.52
N TRP A 265 -6.75 -18.19 -13.10
CA TRP A 265 -7.57 -17.11 -12.53
C TRP A 265 -7.65 -15.88 -13.43
N THR A 266 -6.51 -15.36 -13.89
CA THR A 266 -6.44 -14.10 -14.64
C THR A 266 -5.52 -14.18 -15.86
N ASP A 267 -5.25 -15.39 -16.35
CA ASP A 267 -4.40 -15.69 -17.51
C ASP A 267 -5.18 -15.89 -18.82
N ASN A 268 -6.50 -15.66 -18.79
CA ASN A 268 -7.37 -15.82 -19.96
C ASN A 268 -7.13 -14.67 -20.97
N PRO A 269 -6.77 -14.98 -22.24
CA PRO A 269 -6.48 -13.97 -23.27
C PRO A 269 -7.69 -13.07 -23.60
N ASP A 270 -8.90 -13.62 -23.62
CA ASP A 270 -10.12 -12.85 -23.94
C ASP A 270 -10.44 -11.85 -22.84
N GLU A 271 -10.20 -12.22 -21.55
CA GLU A 271 -10.36 -11.31 -20.42
C GLU A 271 -9.31 -10.20 -20.48
N THR A 272 -8.06 -10.54 -20.78
CA THR A 272 -6.98 -9.57 -21.01
C THR A 272 -7.35 -8.60 -22.14
N GLY A 273 -7.90 -9.13 -23.25
CA GLY A 273 -8.36 -8.29 -24.38
C GLY A 273 -9.46 -7.32 -23.97
N ARG A 274 -10.49 -7.78 -23.27
CA ARG A 274 -11.57 -6.91 -22.75
C ARG A 274 -11.04 -5.83 -21.80
N MET A 275 -10.12 -6.18 -20.91
CA MET A 275 -9.47 -5.22 -20.00
C MET A 275 -8.69 -4.16 -20.77
N CYS A 276 -7.84 -4.54 -21.70
CA CYS A 276 -7.01 -3.63 -22.48
C CYS A 276 -7.87 -2.73 -23.39
N LYS A 277 -8.91 -3.28 -24.01
CA LYS A 277 -9.89 -2.53 -24.77
C LYS A 277 -10.58 -1.47 -23.91
N TRP A 278 -11.07 -1.86 -22.72
CA TRP A 278 -11.69 -0.91 -21.80
C TRP A 278 -10.72 0.21 -21.40
N LEU A 279 -9.48 -0.12 -21.07
CA LEU A 279 -8.44 0.87 -20.75
C LEU A 279 -8.23 1.84 -21.93
N SER A 280 -8.10 1.32 -23.15
CA SER A 280 -7.92 2.11 -24.36
C SER A 280 -9.10 3.07 -24.62
N GLU A 281 -10.35 2.59 -24.47
CA GLU A 281 -11.57 3.36 -24.71
C GLU A 281 -11.89 4.37 -23.60
N ASN A 282 -11.43 4.15 -22.38
CA ASN A 282 -11.65 5.05 -21.23
C ASN A 282 -10.51 6.03 -20.98
N GLY A 283 -9.61 6.21 -21.97
CA GLY A 283 -8.59 7.26 -21.96
C GLY A 283 -7.29 6.86 -21.27
N PHE A 284 -7.00 5.56 -21.06
CA PHE A 284 -5.75 5.08 -20.44
C PHE A 284 -4.71 4.61 -21.46
N ARG A 285 -4.80 5.02 -22.74
CA ARG A 285 -3.81 4.63 -23.78
C ARG A 285 -2.39 5.00 -23.44
N ASP A 286 -2.22 6.13 -22.76
CA ASP A 286 -0.91 6.67 -22.36
C ASP A 286 -0.48 6.22 -20.97
N THR A 287 -1.34 5.49 -20.25
CA THR A 287 -1.08 4.98 -18.91
C THR A 287 -0.29 3.69 -19.01
N PRO A 288 0.91 3.61 -18.40
CA PRO A 288 1.69 2.38 -18.39
C PRO A 288 0.96 1.23 -17.71
N ILE A 289 0.95 0.07 -18.36
CA ILE A 289 0.45 -1.19 -17.80
C ILE A 289 1.57 -2.19 -17.59
N HIS A 290 1.56 -2.84 -16.42
CA HIS A 290 2.54 -3.83 -16.01
C HIS A 290 1.88 -5.19 -15.82
N PHE A 291 2.15 -6.15 -16.70
CA PHE A 291 1.77 -7.56 -16.52
C PHE A 291 2.82 -8.24 -15.66
N SER A 292 2.49 -8.49 -14.39
CA SER A 292 3.41 -9.09 -13.44
C SER A 292 3.25 -10.60 -13.39
N ARG A 293 4.40 -11.31 -13.35
CA ARG A 293 4.45 -12.75 -13.16
C ARG A 293 4.04 -13.12 -11.74
N PHE A 294 3.10 -14.07 -11.61
CA PHE A 294 2.75 -14.69 -10.35
C PHE A 294 3.79 -15.73 -9.96
N TYR A 295 4.08 -15.80 -8.66
CA TYR A 295 4.80 -16.90 -8.00
C TYR A 295 3.92 -17.48 -6.89
N PRO A 296 3.99 -18.83 -6.65
CA PRO A 296 3.23 -19.49 -5.59
C PRO A 296 3.36 -18.78 -4.25
N THR A 297 2.22 -18.48 -3.64
CA THR A 297 2.20 -17.81 -2.33
C THR A 297 0.82 -17.91 -1.66
N HIS A 298 0.80 -17.82 -0.33
CA HIS A 298 -0.38 -17.76 0.53
C HIS A 298 -1.36 -18.92 0.27
N LYS A 299 -2.58 -18.65 -0.18
CA LYS A 299 -3.62 -19.68 -0.44
C LYS A 299 -3.54 -20.27 -1.86
N LEU A 300 -2.60 -19.83 -2.68
CA LEU A 300 -2.37 -20.34 -4.04
C LEU A 300 -0.96 -20.93 -4.21
N GLU A 301 -0.40 -21.53 -3.15
CA GLU A 301 0.91 -22.17 -3.17
C GLU A 301 0.99 -23.40 -4.09
N GLN A 302 -0.15 -24.01 -4.40
CA GLN A 302 -0.26 -25.17 -5.28
C GLN A 302 -0.19 -24.85 -6.78
N LEU A 303 -0.34 -23.56 -7.15
CA LEU A 303 -0.27 -23.17 -8.56
C LEU A 303 1.19 -22.99 -9.00
N PRO A 304 1.53 -23.30 -10.27
CA PRO A 304 2.87 -23.01 -10.80
C PRO A 304 3.06 -21.50 -10.99
N PRO A 305 4.31 -21.02 -11.07
CA PRO A 305 4.57 -19.65 -11.55
C PRO A 305 4.00 -19.46 -12.96
N THR A 306 3.52 -18.25 -13.27
CA THR A 306 3.00 -17.95 -14.62
C THR A 306 4.08 -18.20 -15.69
N PRO A 307 3.80 -18.97 -16.74
CA PRO A 307 4.71 -19.10 -17.88
C PRO A 307 5.00 -17.74 -18.53
N VAL A 308 6.24 -17.50 -18.95
CA VAL A 308 6.68 -16.21 -19.52
C VAL A 308 5.94 -15.92 -20.84
N GLU A 309 5.59 -16.96 -21.59
CA GLU A 309 4.86 -16.87 -22.84
C GLU A 309 3.46 -16.26 -22.64
N ILE A 310 2.80 -16.55 -21.54
CA ILE A 310 1.48 -15.97 -21.20
C ILE A 310 1.63 -14.46 -20.97
N LEU A 311 2.68 -14.02 -20.26
CA LEU A 311 2.95 -12.59 -20.08
C LEU A 311 3.25 -11.88 -21.40
N SER A 312 4.06 -12.54 -22.25
CA SER A 312 4.39 -12.03 -23.60
C SER A 312 3.15 -11.91 -24.47
N ASN A 313 2.22 -12.87 -24.37
CA ASN A 313 0.94 -12.82 -25.08
C ASN A 313 0.04 -11.69 -24.55
N ALA A 314 -0.08 -11.55 -23.23
CA ALA A 314 -0.84 -10.45 -22.61
C ALA A 314 -0.31 -9.08 -23.06
N ALA A 315 1.01 -8.91 -23.15
CA ALA A 315 1.63 -7.69 -23.64
C ALA A 315 1.30 -7.43 -25.12
N LYS A 316 1.33 -8.46 -25.98
CA LYS A 316 0.94 -8.33 -27.41
C LYS A 316 -0.53 -7.91 -27.54
N ILE A 317 -1.43 -8.50 -26.77
CA ILE A 317 -2.85 -8.12 -26.73
C ILE A 317 -2.99 -6.65 -26.32
N ALA A 318 -2.29 -6.21 -25.29
CA ALA A 318 -2.34 -4.82 -24.83
C ALA A 318 -1.90 -3.82 -25.92
N VAL A 319 -0.82 -4.13 -26.62
CA VAL A 319 -0.34 -3.32 -27.76
C VAL A 319 -1.36 -3.32 -28.91
N SER A 320 -1.97 -4.45 -29.25
CA SER A 320 -2.99 -4.53 -30.32
C SER A 320 -4.26 -3.75 -29.97
N GLU A 321 -4.60 -3.62 -28.68
CA GLU A 321 -5.71 -2.77 -28.21
C GLU A 321 -5.33 -1.27 -28.10
N GLY A 322 -4.12 -0.88 -28.50
CA GLY A 322 -3.65 0.50 -28.62
C GLY A 322 -3.06 1.12 -27.37
N LEU A 323 -2.64 0.32 -26.38
CA LEU A 323 -1.90 0.81 -25.21
C LEU A 323 -0.46 1.08 -25.61
N LYS A 324 0.08 2.26 -25.24
CA LYS A 324 1.40 2.73 -25.70
C LYS A 324 2.56 2.16 -24.88
N TYR A 325 2.38 1.98 -23.57
CA TYR A 325 3.42 1.60 -22.64
C TYR A 325 3.05 0.31 -21.93
N VAL A 326 3.65 -0.79 -22.37
CA VAL A 326 3.33 -2.13 -21.89
C VAL A 326 4.59 -2.81 -21.38
N TYR A 327 4.56 -3.24 -20.13
CA TYR A 327 5.67 -3.87 -19.45
C TYR A 327 5.32 -5.26 -18.94
N THR A 328 6.32 -6.11 -18.83
CA THR A 328 6.21 -7.35 -18.06
C THR A 328 7.14 -7.27 -16.85
N GLY A 329 6.67 -7.75 -15.70
CA GLY A 329 7.38 -7.67 -14.41
C GLY A 329 7.62 -9.04 -13.78
N ASN A 330 8.50 -9.10 -12.79
CA ASN A 330 8.88 -10.32 -12.07
C ASN A 330 9.49 -11.41 -12.98
N VAL A 331 10.12 -11.03 -14.08
CA VAL A 331 10.80 -11.95 -15.00
C VAL A 331 12.29 -11.57 -15.03
N PRO A 332 13.19 -12.42 -14.52
CA PRO A 332 14.64 -12.17 -14.61
C PRO A 332 15.13 -12.04 -16.04
N GLY A 333 16.00 -11.05 -16.31
CA GLY A 333 16.59 -10.85 -17.64
C GLY A 333 15.62 -10.34 -18.72
N ASN A 334 14.52 -9.69 -18.32
CA ASN A 334 13.43 -9.30 -19.21
C ASN A 334 13.72 -7.99 -19.98
N GLU A 335 13.80 -8.07 -21.31
CA GLU A 335 13.90 -6.91 -22.20
C GLU A 335 12.61 -6.06 -22.29
N MET A 336 11.46 -6.62 -21.88
CA MET A 336 10.18 -5.90 -21.85
C MET A 336 10.03 -4.99 -20.61
N ALA A 337 11.11 -4.79 -19.84
CA ALA A 337 11.20 -3.76 -18.79
C ALA A 337 11.68 -2.41 -19.33
N ASP A 338 12.21 -2.37 -20.56
CA ASP A 338 12.70 -1.15 -21.19
C ASP A 338 11.55 -0.26 -21.70
N THR A 339 11.69 1.05 -21.53
CA THR A 339 10.75 2.01 -22.11
C THR A 339 11.15 2.33 -23.54
N LYS A 340 10.24 2.13 -24.47
CA LYS A 340 10.42 2.49 -25.89
C LYS A 340 9.65 3.76 -26.22
N CYS A 341 10.23 4.58 -27.10
CA CYS A 341 9.54 5.74 -27.63
C CYS A 341 8.33 5.30 -28.49
N PRO A 342 7.11 5.77 -28.21
CA PRO A 342 5.93 5.34 -28.96
C PRO A 342 5.93 5.83 -30.42
N SER A 343 6.78 6.81 -30.77
CA SER A 343 6.83 7.40 -32.11
C SER A 343 7.90 6.77 -33.01
N CYS A 344 9.08 6.41 -32.48
CA CYS A 344 10.17 5.88 -33.29
C CYS A 344 10.70 4.51 -32.88
N GLY A 345 10.17 3.93 -31.79
CA GLY A 345 10.57 2.61 -31.28
C GLY A 345 11.93 2.58 -30.58
N ALA A 346 12.69 3.68 -30.55
CA ALA A 346 13.99 3.72 -29.87
C ALA A 346 13.83 3.47 -28.37
N THR A 347 14.77 2.73 -27.75
CA THR A 347 14.80 2.53 -26.31
C THR A 347 15.22 3.83 -25.62
N VAL A 348 14.31 4.40 -24.84
CA VAL A 348 14.52 5.68 -24.16
C VAL A 348 14.90 5.51 -22.67
N VAL A 349 14.51 4.41 -22.04
CA VAL A 349 14.98 4.03 -20.70
C VAL A 349 15.28 2.54 -20.70
N SER A 350 16.53 2.16 -20.43
CA SER A 350 16.91 0.74 -20.28
C SER A 350 17.01 0.36 -18.82
N ARG A 351 16.56 -0.87 -18.50
CA ARG A 351 16.52 -1.40 -17.13
C ARG A 351 17.16 -2.79 -17.05
N GLN A 352 17.93 -2.97 -15.97
CA GLN A 352 18.38 -4.28 -15.54
C GLN A 352 17.85 -4.53 -14.11
N GLY A 353 16.76 -5.27 -14.01
CA GLY A 353 15.97 -5.33 -12.79
C GLY A 353 15.40 -3.95 -12.46
N TYR A 354 15.74 -3.41 -11.28
CA TYR A 354 15.33 -2.06 -10.86
C TYR A 354 16.37 -0.97 -11.15
N ARG A 355 17.50 -1.33 -11.76
CA ARG A 355 18.58 -0.38 -12.06
C ARG A 355 18.37 0.21 -13.46
N ILE A 356 18.41 1.54 -13.57
CA ILE A 356 18.48 2.24 -14.85
C ILE A 356 19.91 2.13 -15.40
N THR A 357 20.04 1.64 -16.62
CA THR A 357 21.33 1.47 -17.32
C THR A 357 21.54 2.48 -18.45
N ALA A 358 20.44 3.00 -19.02
CA ALA A 358 20.48 4.10 -19.98
C ALA A 358 19.22 4.97 -19.84
N PHE A 359 19.38 6.29 -20.07
CA PHE A 359 18.29 7.25 -20.01
C PHE A 359 18.41 8.27 -21.15
N ASN A 360 17.53 8.15 -22.15
CA ASN A 360 17.54 8.90 -23.41
C ASN A 360 16.28 9.76 -23.56
N ILE A 361 15.90 10.45 -22.46
CA ILE A 361 14.81 11.43 -22.41
C ILE A 361 15.40 12.76 -21.94
N SER A 362 15.10 13.83 -22.65
CA SER A 362 15.48 15.19 -22.26
C SER A 362 14.27 16.12 -22.39
N GLY A 363 13.92 16.81 -21.27
CA GLY A 363 12.74 17.68 -21.23
C GLY A 363 11.44 16.96 -21.59
N GLY A 364 11.29 15.68 -21.20
CA GLY A 364 10.11 14.85 -21.52
C GLY A 364 10.06 14.34 -22.97
N LYS A 365 11.14 14.49 -23.74
CA LYS A 365 11.20 14.12 -25.16
C LYS A 365 12.27 13.06 -25.43
N CYS A 366 11.98 12.17 -26.38
CA CYS A 366 12.92 11.20 -26.92
C CYS A 366 14.12 11.92 -27.56
N THR A 367 15.34 11.59 -27.16
CA THR A 367 16.54 12.21 -27.72
C THR A 367 16.79 11.84 -29.21
N THR A 368 16.19 10.76 -29.71
CA THR A 368 16.33 10.30 -31.10
C THR A 368 15.40 11.04 -32.05
N CYS A 369 14.13 11.22 -31.71
CA CYS A 369 13.12 11.78 -32.62
C CYS A 369 12.46 13.07 -32.14
N ASN A 370 12.82 13.57 -30.96
CA ASN A 370 12.32 14.78 -30.33
C ASN A 370 10.76 14.79 -30.06
N LYS A 371 10.10 13.61 -30.07
CA LYS A 371 8.68 13.49 -29.73
C LYS A 371 8.50 13.26 -28.24
N ASN A 372 7.35 13.70 -27.70
CA ASN A 372 7.03 13.54 -26.29
C ASN A 372 6.96 12.05 -25.90
N VAL A 373 7.44 11.76 -24.70
CA VAL A 373 7.27 10.49 -24.01
C VAL A 373 6.51 10.79 -22.72
N ASP A 374 5.32 10.20 -22.57
CA ASP A 374 4.45 10.48 -21.45
C ASP A 374 5.11 10.00 -20.13
N GLY A 375 5.16 10.87 -19.11
CA GLY A 375 5.83 10.56 -17.84
C GLY A 375 6.22 11.82 -17.04
N VAL A 376 6.76 11.57 -15.84
CA VAL A 376 7.36 12.57 -14.95
C VAL A 376 8.85 12.25 -14.84
N TRP A 377 9.68 12.93 -15.62
CA TRP A 377 11.06 12.52 -15.86
C TRP A 377 12.14 13.22 -15.02
N GLY A 378 11.82 14.33 -14.36
CA GLY A 378 12.74 15.10 -13.53
C GLY A 378 12.69 16.58 -13.77
#